data_de9d9d10b5243ed136e3a65fb5285881
#
_entry.id   de9d9d10b5243ed136e3a65fb5285881
#
_cell.length_a   1.000
_cell.length_b   1.000
_cell.length_c   1.000
_cell.angle_alpha   90.00
_cell.angle_beta   90.00
_cell.angle_gamma   90.00
#
_symmetry.space_group_name_H-M   'P 1'
#
loop_
_entity.id
_entity.type
_entity.pdbx_description
1 polymer ?
#
loop_
_entity_poly.entity_id
_entity_poly.type
_entity_poly.pdbx_seq_one_letter_code
_entity_poly.pdbx_strand_id
1 'polypeptide(L)'
;MQIGQIIKERYEITQLLGEGGMSYVYKAIDKQLQRTVAIKTLKPNYVEQEKFVERFKREAQTAANLNHPNIVQIFDWGIGDEPFFVMEYIEGNLSLIHI
;
A
#
# COMPACT_ATOMS: atom_id res chain seq x y z
N MET A 1 -8.06 -1.62 -7.40
CA MET A 1 -7.32 -2.90 -7.42
C MET A 1 -8.27 -4.05 -7.16
N GLN A 2 -7.97 -5.20 -7.72
CA GLN A 2 -8.82 -6.38 -7.60
C GLN A 2 -7.98 -7.59 -7.21
N ILE A 3 -8.59 -8.53 -6.50
CA ILE A 3 -7.94 -9.80 -6.16
C ILE A 3 -7.59 -10.53 -7.45
N GLY A 4 -6.37 -11.02 -7.55
CA GLY A 4 -5.84 -11.68 -8.75
C GLY A 4 -5.12 -10.75 -9.70
N GLN A 5 -5.25 -9.44 -9.52
CA GLN A 5 -4.57 -8.46 -10.35
C GLN A 5 -3.06 -8.43 -10.03
N ILE A 6 -2.24 -8.27 -11.06
CA ILE A 6 -0.79 -8.15 -10.90
C ILE A 6 -0.39 -6.70 -11.15
N ILE A 7 0.21 -6.06 -10.14
CA ILE A 7 0.63 -4.67 -10.18
C ILE A 7 2.11 -4.59 -10.52
N LYS A 8 2.49 -3.70 -11.46
CA LYS A 8 3.88 -3.50 -11.90
C LYS A 8 4.54 -4.80 -12.39
N GLU A 9 3.74 -5.74 -12.89
CA GLU A 9 4.21 -7.06 -13.33
C GLU A 9 4.96 -7.82 -12.23
N ARG A 10 4.69 -7.49 -10.97
CA ARG A 10 5.46 -8.01 -9.84
C ARG A 10 4.61 -8.44 -8.66
N TYR A 11 3.59 -7.65 -8.30
CA TYR A 11 2.82 -7.88 -7.07
C TYR A 11 1.44 -8.45 -7.41
N GLU A 12 1.18 -9.65 -6.98
CA GLU A 12 -0.13 -10.28 -7.19
C GLU A 12 -1.02 -10.09 -5.97
N ILE A 13 -2.16 -9.44 -6.15
CA ILE A 13 -3.12 -9.19 -5.09
C ILE A 13 -3.83 -10.48 -4.73
N THR A 14 -3.75 -10.89 -3.46
CA THR A 14 -4.35 -12.15 -3.02
C THR A 14 -5.55 -11.97 -2.09
N GLN A 15 -5.61 -10.88 -1.33
CA GLN A 15 -6.62 -10.74 -0.30
C GLN A 15 -6.80 -9.26 0.07
N LEU A 16 -8.03 -8.88 0.41
CA LEU A 16 -8.28 -7.58 1.04
C LEU A 16 -8.09 -7.74 2.54
N LEU A 17 -7.16 -6.98 3.12
CA LEU A 17 -6.86 -7.03 4.55
C LEU A 17 -7.71 -6.06 5.36
N GLY A 18 -8.01 -4.89 4.79
CA GLY A 18 -8.76 -3.89 5.53
C GLY A 18 -9.17 -2.71 4.68
N GLU A 19 -10.03 -1.89 5.25
CA GLU A 19 -10.55 -0.70 4.59
C GLU A 19 -10.57 0.45 5.59
N GLY A 20 -9.89 1.55 5.25
CA GLY A 20 -9.96 2.78 6.01
C GLY A 20 -10.94 3.77 5.38
N GLY A 21 -10.99 5.00 5.89
CA GLY A 21 -11.85 6.04 5.35
C GLY A 21 -11.56 6.35 3.89
N MET A 22 -10.28 6.48 3.53
CA MET A 22 -9.83 6.89 2.21
C MET A 22 -9.09 5.81 1.43
N SER A 23 -8.77 4.68 2.06
CA SER A 23 -7.89 3.69 1.44
C SER A 23 -8.31 2.26 1.70
N TYR A 24 -7.80 1.37 0.83
CA TYR A 24 -7.86 -0.07 1.04
C TYR A 24 -6.45 -0.58 1.32
N VAL A 25 -6.35 -1.68 2.08
CA VAL A 25 -5.09 -2.38 2.29
C VAL A 25 -5.27 -3.81 1.82
N TYR A 26 -4.39 -4.23 0.91
CA TYR A 26 -4.41 -5.57 0.33
C TYR A 26 -3.17 -6.35 0.74
N LYS A 27 -3.34 -7.67 0.84
CA LYS A 27 -2.23 -8.60 0.91
C LYS A 27 -1.84 -8.98 -0.50
N ALA A 28 -0.55 -9.05 -0.78
CA ALA A 28 -0.04 -9.40 -2.10
C ALA A 28 1.22 -10.24 -1.99
N ILE A 29 1.56 -10.93 -3.07
CA ILE A 29 2.80 -11.68 -3.18
C ILE A 29 3.74 -10.93 -4.13
N ASP A 30 4.93 -10.59 -3.63
CA ASP A 30 6.00 -10.07 -4.46
C ASP A 30 6.63 -11.25 -5.18
N LYS A 31 6.30 -11.41 -6.45
CA LYS A 31 6.74 -12.56 -7.25
C LYS A 31 8.25 -12.53 -7.56
N GLN A 32 8.84 -11.34 -7.50
CA GLN A 32 10.25 -11.18 -7.79
C GLN A 32 11.15 -11.62 -6.63
N LEU A 33 10.74 -11.26 -5.39
CA LEU A 33 11.49 -11.61 -4.19
C LEU A 33 10.84 -12.75 -3.40
N GLN A 34 9.73 -13.31 -3.90
CA GLN A 34 9.06 -14.44 -3.28
C GLN A 34 8.67 -14.18 -1.82
N ARG A 35 8.07 -13.02 -1.57
CA ARG A 35 7.67 -12.64 -0.20
C ARG A 35 6.27 -12.02 -0.19
N THR A 36 5.62 -12.09 0.96
CA THR A 36 4.33 -11.43 1.18
C THR A 36 4.55 -9.97 1.52
N VAL A 37 3.73 -9.11 0.91
CA VAL A 37 3.75 -7.66 1.17
C VAL A 37 2.33 -7.18 1.39
N ALA A 38 2.18 -5.95 1.88
CA ALA A 38 0.91 -5.25 1.96
C ALA A 38 0.94 -4.09 0.97
N ILE A 39 -0.21 -3.83 0.33
CA ILE A 39 -0.35 -2.72 -0.60
C ILE A 39 -1.49 -1.83 -0.12
N LYS A 40 -1.19 -0.56 0.14
CA LYS A 40 -2.19 0.43 0.49
C LYS A 40 -2.50 1.28 -0.75
N THR A 41 -3.77 1.43 -1.06
CA THR A 41 -4.19 2.21 -2.24
C THR A 41 -5.28 3.20 -1.86
N LEU A 42 -5.30 4.35 -2.54
CA LEU A 42 -6.32 5.37 -2.36
C LEU A 42 -7.61 4.93 -3.04
N LYS A 43 -8.75 5.09 -2.36
CA LYS A 43 -10.05 4.72 -2.93
C LYS A 43 -10.38 5.57 -4.16
N PRO A 44 -11.05 4.99 -5.18
CA PRO A 44 -11.31 5.69 -6.45
C PRO A 44 -12.00 7.04 -6.30
N ASN A 45 -12.93 7.19 -5.37
CA ASN A 45 -13.65 8.46 -5.19
C ASN A 45 -12.76 9.59 -4.65
N TYR A 46 -11.57 9.30 -4.18
CA TYR A 46 -10.62 10.31 -3.72
C TYR A 46 -9.52 10.61 -4.72
N VAL A 47 -9.35 9.76 -5.74
CA VAL A 47 -8.26 9.90 -6.72
C VAL A 47 -8.40 11.19 -7.54
N GLU A 48 -9.63 11.65 -7.81
CA GLU A 48 -9.88 12.85 -8.58
C GLU A 48 -9.66 14.13 -7.78
N GLN A 49 -9.45 14.03 -6.47
CA GLN A 49 -9.27 15.18 -5.60
C GLN A 49 -7.79 15.34 -5.26
N GLU A 50 -7.16 16.32 -5.87
CA GLU A 50 -5.73 16.54 -5.76
C GLU A 50 -5.22 16.59 -4.32
N LYS A 51 -5.98 17.20 -3.42
CA LYS A 51 -5.57 17.32 -2.02
C LYS A 51 -5.43 15.95 -1.33
N PHE A 52 -6.27 14.98 -1.69
CA PHE A 52 -6.19 13.64 -1.11
C PHE A 52 -5.05 12.84 -1.71
N VAL A 53 -4.79 13.01 -3.00
CA VAL A 53 -3.64 12.39 -3.68
C VAL A 53 -2.33 12.92 -3.07
N GLU A 54 -2.23 14.23 -2.87
CA GLU A 54 -1.05 14.84 -2.25
C GLU A 54 -0.84 14.35 -0.82
N ARG A 55 -1.91 14.23 -0.06
CA ARG A 55 -1.84 13.72 1.30
C ARG A 55 -1.38 12.27 1.34
N PHE A 56 -1.89 11.45 0.41
CA PHE A 56 -1.52 10.04 0.29
C PHE A 56 -0.03 9.89 -0.05
N LYS A 57 0.46 10.70 -1.02
CA LYS A 57 1.87 10.72 -1.39
C LYS A 57 2.76 11.13 -0.22
N ARG A 58 2.35 12.16 0.52
CA ARG A 58 3.11 12.66 1.66
C ARG A 58 3.20 11.60 2.76
N GLU A 59 2.11 10.87 3.01
CA GLU A 59 2.10 9.78 3.98
C GLU A 59 3.12 8.71 3.60
N ALA A 60 3.16 8.31 2.32
CA ALA A 60 4.10 7.32 1.84
C ALA A 60 5.55 7.80 1.94
N GLN A 61 5.81 9.06 1.59
CA GLN A 61 7.14 9.65 1.68
C GLN A 61 7.62 9.75 3.12
N THR A 62 6.74 10.15 4.02
CA THR A 62 7.07 10.24 5.44
C THR A 62 7.44 8.87 6.01
N ALA A 63 6.65 7.85 5.70
CA ALA A 63 6.92 6.49 6.14
C ALA A 63 8.24 5.96 5.58
N ALA A 64 8.54 6.25 4.31
CA ALA A 64 9.78 5.81 3.67
C ALA A 64 11.02 6.47 4.28
N ASN A 65 10.87 7.69 4.79
CA ASN A 65 11.99 8.45 5.37
C ASN A 65 12.21 8.15 6.86
N LEU A 66 11.25 7.52 7.52
CA LEU A 66 11.36 7.22 8.94
C LEU A 66 12.04 5.88 9.15
N ASN A 67 13.24 5.90 9.67
CA ASN A 67 13.99 4.70 9.98
C ASN A 67 13.79 4.33 11.45
N HIS A 68 12.58 3.84 11.75
CA HIS A 68 12.20 3.51 13.12
C HIS A 68 11.76 2.03 13.18
N PRO A 69 12.20 1.26 14.18
CA PRO A 69 11.91 -0.19 14.24
C PRO A 69 10.43 -0.54 14.38
N ASN A 70 9.61 0.39 14.83
CA ASN A 70 8.17 0.17 15.00
C ASN A 70 7.33 0.69 13.84
N ILE A 71 7.97 1.18 12.77
CA ILE A 71 7.26 1.69 11.58
C ILE A 71 7.48 0.73 10.44
N VAL A 72 6.37 0.37 9.78
CA VAL A 72 6.38 -0.53 8.63
C VAL A 72 7.16 0.10 7.49
N GLN A 73 8.07 -0.66 6.92
CA GLN A 73 8.94 -0.17 5.86
C GLN A 73 8.21 -0.14 4.51
N ILE A 74 8.40 0.95 3.76
CA ILE A 74 7.88 1.10 2.40
C ILE A 74 8.93 0.55 1.43
N PHE A 75 8.51 -0.36 0.54
CA PHE A 75 9.40 -0.98 -0.44
C PHE A 75 9.27 -0.37 -1.83
N ASP A 76 8.08 0.12 -2.18
CA ASP A 76 7.80 0.57 -3.53
C ASP A 76 6.54 1.42 -3.51
N TRP A 77 6.30 2.17 -4.58
CA TRP A 77 5.11 2.98 -4.71
C TRP A 77 4.82 3.23 -6.18
N GLY A 78 3.58 3.63 -6.49
CA GLY A 78 3.18 4.02 -7.82
C GLY A 78 2.17 5.15 -7.76
N ILE A 79 2.24 6.04 -8.74
CA ILE A 79 1.34 7.17 -8.88
C ILE A 79 0.75 7.07 -10.27
N GLY A 80 -0.52 7.37 -10.42
CA GLY A 80 -1.23 7.28 -11.68
C GLY A 80 -2.71 7.22 -11.39
N ASP A 81 -3.43 6.42 -12.15
CA ASP A 81 -4.88 6.28 -11.98
C ASP A 81 -5.25 5.64 -10.64
N GLU A 82 -4.37 4.80 -10.10
CA GLU A 82 -4.56 4.19 -8.79
C GLU A 82 -3.28 4.36 -7.95
N PRO A 83 -3.15 5.48 -7.21
CA PRO A 83 -1.99 5.68 -6.34
C PRO A 83 -1.91 4.58 -5.29
N PHE A 84 -0.72 4.02 -5.10
CA PHE A 84 -0.50 2.95 -4.12
C PHE A 84 0.93 2.98 -3.58
N PHE A 85 1.15 2.33 -2.44
CA PHE A 85 2.50 2.01 -1.99
C PHE A 85 2.53 0.60 -1.41
N VAL A 86 3.68 -0.05 -1.59
CA VAL A 86 3.94 -1.41 -1.16
C VAL A 86 4.77 -1.35 0.11
N MET A 87 4.33 -2.07 1.13
CA MET A 87 4.97 -2.02 2.43
C MET A 87 5.13 -3.40 3.02
N GLU A 88 5.93 -3.47 4.07
CA GLU A 88 6.15 -4.70 4.82
C GLU A 88 4.83 -5.25 5.33
N TYR A 89 4.65 -6.57 5.18
CA TYR A 89 3.50 -7.27 5.76
C TYR A 89 3.93 -7.91 7.07
N ILE A 90 3.19 -7.59 8.14
CA ILE A 90 3.45 -8.16 9.46
C ILE A 90 2.23 -8.97 9.84
N GLU A 91 2.39 -10.29 9.88
CA GLU A 91 1.30 -11.19 10.15
C GLU A 91 0.75 -11.02 11.57
N GLY A 92 -0.56 -11.01 11.68
CA GLY A 92 -1.24 -10.94 12.97
C GLY A 92 -1.29 -9.56 13.62
N ASN A 93 -0.72 -8.53 12.99
CA ASN A 93 -0.70 -7.20 13.57
C ASN A 93 -1.07 -6.12 12.54
N LEU A 94 -2.36 -6.05 12.24
CA LEU A 94 -2.88 -5.11 11.24
C LEU A 94 -2.70 -3.65 11.65
N SER A 95 -2.55 -3.36 12.93
CA SER A 95 -2.39 -1.98 13.40
C SER A 95 -1.09 -1.35 12.92
N LEU A 96 -0.08 -2.15 12.61
CA LEU A 96 1.19 -1.65 12.08
C LEU A 96 1.15 -1.34 10.59
N ILE A 97 0.07 -1.70 9.91
CA ILE A 97 -0.12 -1.41 8.48
C ILE A 97 -0.66 0.00 8.28
N HIS A 98 -1.20 0.59 9.32
CA HIS A 98 -1.70 1.97 9.28
C HIS A 98 -0.57 2.94 9.60
N ILE A 99 -0.13 3.62 8.61
CA ILE A 99 0.89 4.63 8.74
C ILE A 99 0.25 6.00 8.61
#